data_35942ce2a2709286feb46fbd9debe04a
#
_entry.id   35942ce2a2709286feb46fbd9debe04a
#
_cell.length_a   1.000
_cell.length_b   1.000
_cell.length_c   1.000
_cell.angle_alpha   90.00
_cell.angle_beta   90.00
_cell.angle_gamma   90.00
#
_symmetry.space_group_name_H-M   'P 1'
#
loop_
_entity.id
_entity.type
_entity.pdbx_description
1 polymer ?
#
loop_
_entity_poly.entity_id
_entity_poly.type
_entity_poly.pdbx_seq_one_letter_code
_entity_poly.pdbx_strand_id
1 'polypeptide(L)'
;MDALTVSTVISAPREQVFDYLQDIANHREFTDHYLVDWHLTRLDSVGRGAGARFRVKVPGNRFSWADVTFVEVERPHRIVEAGRTGKNNRIRTLGVYELAPAALGSTRLRFTVQTMPATFSDRLLESLGGRAWLRRKTARTMRRLRAILEGEEARGNRVTVAGG
;
A
#
# COMPACT_ATOMS: atom_id res chain seq x y z
N MET A 1 1.32 7.12 15.28
CA MET A 1 1.77 8.24 14.40
C MET A 1 0.55 8.92 13.81
N ASP A 2 0.57 10.26 13.71
CA ASP A 2 -0.47 10.98 12.98
C ASP A 2 -0.53 10.49 11.55
N ALA A 3 -1.73 10.50 10.95
CA ALA A 3 -1.94 10.06 9.59
C ALA A 3 -1.01 10.81 8.60
N LEU A 4 -0.39 10.06 7.71
CA LEU A 4 0.41 10.59 6.62
C LEU A 4 -0.36 10.45 5.31
N THR A 5 -0.60 11.57 4.64
CA THR A 5 -1.30 11.59 3.36
C THR A 5 -0.36 12.01 2.23
N VAL A 6 -0.42 11.28 1.13
CA VAL A 6 0.25 11.61 -0.14
C VAL A 6 -0.78 11.54 -1.26
N SER A 7 -0.73 12.47 -2.21
CA SER A 7 -1.64 12.48 -3.35
C SER A 7 -0.89 12.61 -4.67
N THR A 8 -1.51 12.09 -5.72
CA THR A 8 -1.04 12.23 -7.10
C THR A 8 -2.24 12.34 -8.06
N VAL A 9 -2.00 12.87 -9.25
CA VAL A 9 -2.97 12.82 -10.35
C VAL A 9 -2.45 11.87 -11.41
N ILE A 10 -3.30 10.95 -11.84
CA ILE A 10 -3.00 9.89 -12.81
C ILE A 10 -3.84 10.14 -14.06
N SER A 11 -3.21 10.18 -15.23
CA SER A 11 -3.87 10.36 -16.53
C SER A 11 -4.55 9.06 -16.98
N ALA A 12 -5.49 8.57 -16.18
CA ALA A 12 -6.30 7.39 -16.44
C ALA A 12 -7.68 7.55 -15.80
N PRO A 13 -8.73 6.92 -16.35
CA PRO A 13 -10.07 6.93 -15.76
C PRO A 13 -10.09 6.31 -14.36
N ARG A 14 -10.93 6.84 -13.49
CA ARG A 14 -11.05 6.42 -12.08
C ARG A 14 -11.33 4.92 -11.94
N GLU A 15 -12.19 4.37 -12.77
CA GLU A 15 -12.54 2.96 -12.80
C GLU A 15 -11.33 2.08 -13.11
N GLN A 16 -10.50 2.49 -14.05
CA GLN A 16 -9.27 1.78 -14.42
C GLN A 16 -8.26 1.81 -13.26
N VAL A 17 -8.06 2.96 -12.64
CA VAL A 17 -7.17 3.09 -11.48
C VAL A 17 -7.66 2.24 -10.32
N PHE A 18 -8.97 2.25 -10.07
CA PHE A 18 -9.59 1.47 -9.02
C PHE A 18 -9.46 -0.04 -9.27
N ASP A 19 -9.78 -0.50 -10.48
CA ASP A 19 -9.72 -1.92 -10.84
C ASP A 19 -8.30 -2.48 -10.73
N TYR A 20 -7.28 -1.67 -11.02
CA TYR A 20 -5.89 -2.03 -10.78
C TYR A 20 -5.56 -2.13 -9.29
N LEU A 21 -6.01 -1.17 -8.47
CA LEU A 21 -5.70 -1.11 -7.03
C LEU A 21 -6.44 -2.16 -6.20
N GLN A 22 -7.66 -2.54 -6.57
CA GLN A 22 -8.43 -3.55 -5.83
C GLN A 22 -7.88 -4.97 -5.95
N ASP A 23 -6.97 -5.22 -6.90
CA ASP A 23 -6.21 -6.47 -6.98
C ASP A 23 -4.89 -6.31 -6.20
N ILE A 24 -4.84 -6.88 -4.99
CA ILE A 24 -3.67 -6.76 -4.11
C ILE A 24 -2.41 -7.40 -4.72
N ALA A 25 -2.57 -8.32 -5.68
CA ALA A 25 -1.44 -8.92 -6.40
C ALA A 25 -0.65 -7.90 -7.24
N ASN A 26 -1.29 -6.80 -7.66
CA ASN A 26 -0.63 -5.72 -8.39
C ASN A 26 0.21 -4.81 -7.48
N HIS A 27 -0.02 -4.81 -6.15
CA HIS A 27 0.64 -3.88 -5.24
C HIS A 27 2.16 -4.05 -5.19
N ARG A 28 2.66 -5.25 -5.46
CA ARG A 28 4.10 -5.51 -5.58
C ARG A 28 4.74 -4.63 -6.65
N GLU A 29 4.09 -4.40 -7.79
CA GLU A 29 4.68 -3.71 -8.94
C GLU A 29 5.13 -2.28 -8.60
N PHE A 30 4.41 -1.59 -7.72
CA PHE A 30 4.72 -0.22 -7.34
C PHE A 30 5.33 -0.05 -5.94
N THR A 31 5.39 -1.14 -5.15
CA THR A 31 5.90 -1.11 -3.76
C THR A 31 7.21 -1.89 -3.56
N ASP A 32 7.68 -2.67 -4.52
CA ASP A 32 8.84 -3.57 -4.42
C ASP A 32 10.16 -2.90 -4.01
N HIS A 33 10.25 -1.58 -4.13
CA HIS A 33 11.40 -0.80 -3.71
C HIS A 33 11.59 -0.75 -2.18
N TYR A 34 10.59 -1.17 -1.40
CA TYR A 34 10.68 -1.25 0.06
C TYR A 34 9.82 -2.35 0.70
N LEU A 35 8.83 -2.90 -0.03
CA LEU A 35 8.05 -4.06 0.39
C LEU A 35 8.47 -5.24 -0.48
N VAL A 36 9.05 -6.25 0.14
CA VAL A 36 9.64 -7.41 -0.55
C VAL A 36 9.05 -8.71 -0.01
N ASP A 37 9.37 -9.82 -0.66
CA ASP A 37 8.91 -11.16 -0.26
C ASP A 37 7.38 -11.23 -0.12
N TRP A 38 6.69 -10.78 -1.16
CA TRP A 38 5.23 -10.78 -1.23
C TRP A 38 4.65 -12.18 -1.36
N HIS A 39 3.66 -12.48 -0.51
CA HIS A 39 2.86 -13.69 -0.57
C HIS A 39 1.39 -13.33 -0.41
N LEU A 40 0.53 -13.87 -1.26
CA LEU A 40 -0.91 -13.76 -1.07
C LEU A 40 -1.32 -14.64 0.12
N THR A 41 -2.18 -14.12 0.98
CA THR A 41 -2.72 -14.86 2.12
C THR A 41 -4.02 -15.58 1.79
N ARG A 42 -4.58 -15.32 0.60
CA ARG A 42 -5.79 -15.94 0.07
C ARG A 42 -5.65 -16.19 -1.43
N LEU A 43 -6.39 -17.15 -1.96
CA LEU A 43 -6.43 -17.46 -3.39
C LEU A 43 -7.02 -16.30 -4.20
N ASP A 44 -8.09 -15.69 -3.68
CA ASP A 44 -8.69 -14.50 -4.29
C ASP A 44 -7.89 -13.26 -3.91
N SER A 45 -7.32 -12.60 -4.92
CA SER A 45 -6.51 -11.39 -4.76
C SER A 45 -7.31 -10.10 -4.97
N VAL A 46 -8.60 -10.19 -5.31
CA VAL A 46 -9.42 -9.04 -5.71
C VAL A 46 -10.49 -8.74 -4.68
N GLY A 47 -10.66 -7.46 -4.37
CA GLY A 47 -11.77 -6.96 -3.58
C GLY A 47 -11.65 -7.19 -2.09
N ARG A 48 -12.78 -7.04 -1.38
CA ARG A 48 -12.84 -7.18 0.07
C ARG A 48 -12.42 -8.56 0.53
N GLY A 49 -11.52 -8.61 1.53
CA GLY A 49 -10.96 -9.85 2.07
C GLY A 49 -9.67 -10.30 1.37
N ALA A 50 -9.33 -9.74 0.21
CA ALA A 50 -8.03 -9.97 -0.40
C ALA A 50 -6.92 -9.53 0.55
N GLY A 51 -5.86 -10.31 0.65
CA GLY A 51 -4.79 -10.02 1.60
C GLY A 51 -3.43 -10.53 1.14
N ALA A 52 -2.40 -9.91 1.69
CA ALA A 52 -1.02 -10.26 1.41
C ALA A 52 -0.15 -10.14 2.65
N ARG A 53 0.95 -10.87 2.63
CA ARG A 53 2.05 -10.78 3.59
C ARG A 53 3.31 -10.40 2.85
N PHE A 54 4.07 -9.51 3.43
CA PHE A 54 5.33 -9.02 2.85
C PHE A 54 6.30 -8.60 3.94
N ARG A 55 7.53 -8.37 3.54
CA ARG A 55 8.57 -7.86 4.43
C ARG A 55 8.87 -6.39 4.11
N VAL A 56 8.86 -5.55 5.14
CA VAL A 56 9.22 -4.13 5.05
C VAL A 56 10.74 -4.00 5.16
N LYS A 57 11.39 -3.45 4.14
CA LYS A 57 12.84 -3.29 4.09
C LYS A 57 13.27 -2.05 4.88
N VAL A 58 13.36 -2.21 6.21
CA VAL A 58 13.86 -1.18 7.13
C VAL A 58 15.21 -1.62 7.68
N PRO A 59 16.27 -0.82 7.56
CA PRO A 59 17.58 -1.15 8.09
C PRO A 59 17.52 -1.46 9.59
N GLY A 60 18.14 -2.57 10.01
CA GLY A 60 18.20 -2.97 11.43
C GLY A 60 16.91 -3.52 12.04
N ASN A 61 15.82 -3.60 11.27
CA ASN A 61 14.55 -4.12 11.79
C ASN A 61 14.46 -5.65 11.65
N ARG A 62 14.48 -6.35 12.78
CA ARG A 62 14.31 -7.81 12.86
C ARG A 62 12.86 -8.25 12.60
N PHE A 63 11.89 -7.40 12.88
CA PHE A 63 10.46 -7.69 12.84
C PHE A 63 9.80 -6.95 11.68
N SER A 64 10.34 -7.18 10.50
CA SER A 64 9.94 -6.45 9.29
C SER A 64 8.72 -7.03 8.56
N TRP A 65 8.20 -8.18 8.99
CA TRP A 65 7.00 -8.76 8.40
C TRP A 65 5.77 -7.92 8.69
N ALA A 66 4.91 -7.81 7.68
CA ALA A 66 3.63 -7.16 7.78
C ALA A 66 2.56 -7.97 7.02
N ASP A 67 1.37 -7.99 7.58
CA ASP A 67 0.18 -8.54 6.95
C ASP A 67 -0.78 -7.39 6.62
N VAL A 68 -1.46 -7.46 5.49
CA VAL A 68 -2.48 -6.49 5.08
C VAL A 68 -3.68 -7.21 4.50
N THR A 69 -4.88 -6.67 4.74
CA THR A 69 -6.13 -7.19 4.19
C THR A 69 -7.04 -6.02 3.81
N PHE A 70 -7.69 -6.08 2.66
CA PHE A 70 -8.73 -5.14 2.28
C PHE A 70 -9.99 -5.37 3.12
N VAL A 71 -10.33 -4.41 3.95
CA VAL A 71 -11.50 -4.48 4.84
C VAL A 71 -12.73 -3.78 4.28
N GLU A 72 -12.50 -2.80 3.38
CA GLU A 72 -13.54 -2.06 2.68
C GLU A 72 -13.12 -1.83 1.23
N VAL A 73 -14.01 -2.07 0.30
CA VAL A 73 -13.78 -1.84 -1.13
C VAL A 73 -15.07 -1.28 -1.72
N GLU A 74 -15.08 0.03 -2.00
CA GLU A 74 -16.20 0.80 -2.55
C GLU A 74 -15.84 1.33 -3.93
N ARG A 75 -16.23 0.59 -4.98
CA ARG A 75 -15.93 0.95 -6.36
C ARG A 75 -16.73 2.16 -6.82
N PRO A 76 -16.15 3.13 -7.48
CA PRO A 76 -14.72 3.33 -7.79
C PRO A 76 -14.05 4.37 -6.86
N HIS A 77 -14.49 4.49 -5.61
CA HIS A 77 -14.19 5.62 -4.74
C HIS A 77 -13.12 5.35 -3.69
N ARG A 78 -13.18 4.15 -3.06
CA ARG A 78 -12.43 3.95 -1.82
C ARG A 78 -12.00 2.49 -1.62
N ILE A 79 -10.77 2.31 -1.14
CA ILE A 79 -10.26 1.03 -0.64
C ILE A 79 -9.62 1.29 0.72
N VAL A 80 -10.00 0.49 1.70
CA VAL A 80 -9.40 0.52 3.05
C VAL A 80 -8.68 -0.79 3.30
N GLU A 81 -7.41 -0.68 3.64
CA GLU A 81 -6.58 -1.80 4.06
C GLU A 81 -6.25 -1.69 5.54
N ALA A 82 -6.43 -2.80 6.26
CA ALA A 82 -5.99 -2.95 7.63
C ALA A 82 -4.85 -3.95 7.70
N GLY A 83 -3.84 -3.64 8.49
CA GLY A 83 -2.65 -4.47 8.59
C GLY A 83 -2.07 -4.54 9.99
N ARG A 84 -1.05 -5.39 10.12
CA ARG A 84 -0.28 -5.55 11.36
C ARG A 84 1.18 -5.74 11.02
N THR A 85 2.06 -5.21 11.89
CA THR A 85 3.51 -5.32 11.73
C THR A 85 4.22 -5.25 13.09
N GLY A 86 5.55 -5.32 13.08
CA GLY A 86 6.39 -5.24 14.26
C GLY A 86 6.46 -6.55 15.05
N LYS A 87 7.13 -6.50 16.21
CA LYS A 87 7.28 -7.67 17.07
C LYS A 87 5.91 -8.20 17.51
N ASN A 88 5.66 -9.49 17.27
CA ASN A 88 4.39 -10.16 17.59
C ASN A 88 3.17 -9.50 16.91
N ASN A 89 3.32 -8.86 15.75
CA ASN A 89 2.24 -8.19 15.02
C ASN A 89 1.44 -7.17 15.86
N ARG A 90 2.09 -6.51 16.82
CA ARG A 90 1.45 -5.63 17.78
C ARG A 90 1.12 -4.23 17.26
N ILE A 91 1.81 -3.79 16.21
CA ILE A 91 1.56 -2.48 15.59
C ILE A 91 0.47 -2.66 14.55
N ARG A 92 -0.63 -1.96 14.72
CA ARG A 92 -1.70 -1.91 13.72
C ARG A 92 -1.40 -0.85 12.69
N THR A 93 -1.78 -1.12 11.44
CA THR A 93 -1.68 -0.17 10.33
C THR A 93 -3.04 -0.03 9.66
N LEU A 94 -3.32 1.16 9.19
CA LEU A 94 -4.50 1.46 8.37
C LEU A 94 -4.03 2.25 7.15
N GLY A 95 -4.40 1.78 5.96
CA GLY A 95 -4.20 2.47 4.70
C GLY A 95 -5.54 2.78 4.05
N VAL A 96 -5.67 3.95 3.46
CA VAL A 96 -6.89 4.36 2.77
C VAL A 96 -6.54 4.96 1.43
N TYR A 97 -7.02 4.35 0.36
CA TYR A 97 -7.01 4.89 -1.00
C TYR A 97 -8.34 5.58 -1.26
N GLU A 98 -8.30 6.84 -1.65
CA GLU A 98 -9.45 7.63 -2.06
C GLU A 98 -9.24 8.13 -3.48
N LEU A 99 -10.21 7.87 -4.36
CA LEU A 99 -10.18 8.22 -5.77
C LEU A 99 -11.27 9.23 -6.08
N ALA A 100 -10.88 10.36 -6.64
CA ALA A 100 -11.79 11.40 -7.10
C ALA A 100 -11.50 11.73 -8.58
N PRO A 101 -12.52 12.13 -9.35
CA PRO A 101 -12.30 12.61 -10.70
C PRO A 101 -11.44 13.87 -10.70
N ALA A 102 -10.60 14.02 -11.71
CA ALA A 102 -9.80 15.20 -11.97
C ALA A 102 -10.01 15.70 -13.41
N ALA A 103 -9.35 16.78 -13.80
CA ALA A 103 -9.51 17.35 -15.12
C ALA A 103 -9.11 16.36 -16.24
N LEU A 104 -9.75 16.51 -17.41
CA LEU A 104 -9.44 15.76 -18.64
C LEU A 104 -9.51 14.21 -18.49
N GLY A 105 -10.47 13.71 -17.71
CA GLY A 105 -10.64 12.27 -17.51
C GLY A 105 -9.58 11.62 -16.63
N SER A 106 -8.76 12.42 -15.96
CA SER A 106 -7.75 11.95 -15.01
C SER A 106 -8.36 11.62 -13.64
N THR A 107 -7.58 10.95 -12.79
CA THR A 107 -7.97 10.58 -11.43
C THR A 107 -7.02 11.22 -10.41
N ARG A 108 -7.58 11.88 -9.41
CA ARG A 108 -6.84 12.25 -8.21
C ARG A 108 -6.89 11.09 -7.24
N LEU A 109 -5.74 10.51 -6.99
CA LEU A 109 -5.54 9.47 -5.99
C LEU A 109 -4.91 10.07 -4.74
N ARG A 110 -5.54 9.83 -3.59
CA ARG A 110 -5.01 10.15 -2.26
C ARG A 110 -4.78 8.84 -1.50
N PHE A 111 -3.60 8.67 -0.95
CA PHE A 111 -3.30 7.56 -0.05
C PHE A 111 -2.94 8.09 1.33
N THR A 112 -3.69 7.66 2.32
CA THR A 112 -3.46 7.98 3.73
C THR A 112 -3.03 6.73 4.47
N VAL A 113 -1.92 6.78 5.17
CA VAL A 113 -1.42 5.68 6.00
C VAL A 113 -1.29 6.15 7.46
N GLN A 114 -1.75 5.32 8.36
CA GLN A 114 -1.65 5.53 9.80
C GLN A 114 -1.10 4.28 10.48
N THR A 115 -0.19 4.48 11.43
CA THR A 115 0.32 3.43 12.30
C THR A 115 -0.14 3.69 13.73
N MET A 116 -0.53 2.62 14.43
CA MET A 116 -0.96 2.66 15.83
C MET A 116 0.04 1.86 16.66
N PRO A 117 1.08 2.55 17.18
CA PRO A 117 2.12 1.91 18.00
C PRO A 117 1.52 1.40 19.31
N ALA A 118 1.93 0.21 19.75
CA ALA A 118 1.42 -0.41 20.95
C ALA A 118 2.20 0.01 22.22
N THR A 119 3.46 0.43 22.06
CA THR A 119 4.34 0.77 23.17
C THR A 119 5.02 2.12 23.01
N PHE A 120 5.56 2.65 24.11
CA PHE A 120 6.34 3.89 24.10
C PHE A 120 7.59 3.79 23.21
N SER A 121 8.28 2.66 23.22
CA SER A 121 9.45 2.41 22.36
C SER A 121 9.08 2.44 20.87
N ASP A 122 7.90 1.93 20.49
CA ASP A 122 7.42 1.98 19.13
C ASP A 122 7.17 3.43 18.69
N ARG A 123 6.60 4.26 19.59
CA ARG A 123 6.39 5.72 19.36
C ARG A 123 7.70 6.47 19.17
N LEU A 124 8.69 6.15 20.00
CA LEU A 124 10.02 6.80 19.93
C LEU A 124 10.72 6.48 18.61
N LEU A 125 10.69 5.22 18.16
CA LEU A 125 11.25 4.81 16.86
C LEU A 125 10.55 5.48 15.69
N GLU A 126 9.24 5.66 15.74
CA GLU A 126 8.48 6.41 14.72
C GLU A 126 8.88 7.88 14.67
N SER A 127 9.15 8.51 15.83
CA SER A 127 9.53 9.92 15.92
C SER A 127 10.95 10.20 15.42
N LEU A 128 11.87 9.23 15.54
CA LEU A 128 13.29 9.31 15.15
C LEU A 128 13.52 9.11 13.62
N GLY A 129 12.71 9.74 12.78
CA GLY A 129 12.87 9.72 11.32
C GLY A 129 11.98 8.71 10.58
N GLY A 130 11.23 7.88 11.27
CA GLY A 130 10.31 6.91 10.68
C GLY A 130 9.25 7.57 9.79
N ARG A 131 8.71 8.73 10.20
CA ARG A 131 7.75 9.49 9.42
C ARG A 131 8.32 10.04 8.11
N ALA A 132 9.53 10.60 8.15
CA ALA A 132 10.20 11.13 6.95
C ALA A 132 10.54 10.01 5.97
N TRP A 133 11.01 8.87 6.49
CA TRP A 133 11.27 7.67 5.70
C TRP A 133 9.98 7.17 5.03
N LEU A 134 8.90 6.98 5.79
CA LEU A 134 7.61 6.52 5.28
C LEU A 134 7.07 7.48 4.21
N ARG A 135 7.14 8.79 4.44
CA ARG A 135 6.72 9.80 3.47
C ARG A 135 7.48 9.69 2.14
N ARG A 136 8.80 9.49 2.20
CA ARG A 136 9.63 9.31 0.98
C ARG A 136 9.23 8.04 0.24
N LYS A 137 9.02 6.92 0.98
CA LYS A 137 8.62 5.64 0.38
C LYS A 137 7.24 5.73 -0.25
N THR A 138 6.25 6.27 0.46
CA THR A 138 4.89 6.45 -0.04
C THR A 138 4.85 7.39 -1.25
N ALA A 139 5.60 8.49 -1.23
CA ALA A 139 5.68 9.38 -2.39
C ALA A 139 6.30 8.70 -3.62
N ARG A 140 7.32 7.83 -3.42
CA ARG A 140 7.88 7.03 -4.51
C ARG A 140 6.89 5.99 -5.01
N THR A 141 6.15 5.34 -4.11
CA THR A 141 5.06 4.42 -4.43
C THR A 141 4.04 5.07 -5.36
N MET A 142 3.57 6.28 -5.02
CA MET A 142 2.60 6.99 -5.85
C MET A 142 3.14 7.36 -7.23
N ARG A 143 4.40 7.76 -7.35
CA ARG A 143 5.03 8.04 -8.65
C ARG A 143 5.13 6.78 -9.52
N ARG A 144 5.50 5.64 -8.94
CA ARG A 144 5.59 4.36 -9.66
C ARG A 144 4.22 3.88 -10.12
N LEU A 145 3.22 3.94 -9.24
CA LEU A 145 1.84 3.60 -9.58
C LEU A 145 1.33 4.45 -10.75
N ARG A 146 1.60 5.76 -10.71
CA ARG A 146 1.27 6.66 -11.81
C ARG A 146 1.94 6.24 -13.11
N ALA A 147 3.25 5.97 -13.11
CA ALA A 147 4.00 5.57 -14.28
C ALA A 147 3.46 4.25 -14.89
N ILE A 148 3.14 3.27 -14.06
CA ILE A 148 2.55 1.99 -14.50
C ILE A 148 1.19 2.22 -15.16
N LEU A 149 0.32 3.02 -14.55
CA LEU A 149 -1.04 3.25 -15.06
C LEU A 149 -1.07 4.14 -16.29
N GLU A 150 -0.11 5.04 -16.43
CA GLU A 150 0.09 5.86 -17.64
C GLU A 150 0.85 5.10 -18.73
N GLY A 151 1.29 3.86 -18.49
CA GLY A 151 1.96 3.02 -19.48
C GLY A 151 3.45 3.28 -19.65
N GLU A 152 4.07 3.99 -18.73
CA GLU A 152 5.49 4.34 -18.76
C GLU A 152 6.39 3.19 -18.24
N GLU A 153 5.84 2.23 -17.49
CA GLU A 153 6.54 1.07 -16.95
C GLU A 153 5.90 -0.25 -17.38
N ALA A 154 6.73 -1.25 -17.64
CA ALA A 154 6.25 -2.58 -18.00
C ALA A 154 5.51 -3.23 -16.82
N ARG A 155 4.35 -3.83 -17.09
CA ARG A 155 3.54 -4.61 -16.14
C ARG A 155 3.97 -6.06 -16.21
N GLY A 156 4.84 -6.50 -15.35
CA GLY A 156 5.35 -7.87 -15.46
C GLY A 156 5.46 -8.66 -14.16
N ASN A 157 5.19 -8.05 -13.03
CA ASN A 157 5.60 -8.60 -11.74
C ASN A 157 4.43 -8.87 -10.78
N ARG A 158 3.34 -9.39 -11.31
CA ARG A 158 2.16 -9.75 -10.51
C ARG A 158 2.50 -10.85 -9.49
N VAL A 159 2.01 -10.69 -8.27
CA VAL A 159 2.15 -11.71 -7.22
C VAL A 159 1.22 -12.89 -7.52
N THR A 160 1.76 -14.09 -7.42
CA THR A 160 0.99 -15.35 -7.50
C THR A 160 0.98 -16.03 -6.13
N VAL A 161 0.07 -16.99 -5.94
CA VAL A 161 0.07 -17.84 -4.75
C VAL A 161 1.33 -18.68 -4.76
N ALA A 162 2.13 -18.63 -3.70
CA ALA A 162 3.29 -19.49 -3.55
C ALA A 162 2.81 -20.94 -3.32
N GLY A 163 3.13 -21.85 -4.23
CA GLY A 163 2.82 -23.27 -4.09
C GLY A 163 2.03 -23.88 -5.23
N GLY A 164 2.27 -23.43 -6.43
CA GLY A 164 1.98 -24.17 -7.64
C GLY A 164 3.23 -24.89 -8.11
#